data_3df1af04e162c2a92bdf24fd3cfb68ad
#
_entry.id   3df1af04e162c2a92bdf24fd3cfb68ad
#
_cell.length_a   1.000
_cell.length_b   1.000
_cell.length_c   1.000
_cell.angle_alpha   90.00
_cell.angle_beta   90.00
_cell.angle_gamma   90.00
#
_symmetry.space_group_name_H-M   'P 1'
#
loop_
_entity.id
_entity.type
_entity.pdbx_description
1 polymer ?
#
loop_
_entity_poly.entity_id
_entity_poly.type
_entity_poly.pdbx_seq_one_letter_code
_entity_poly.pdbx_strand_id
1 'polypeptide(L)'
;MARRTKEEALATRNRLLDAAELLFQAQGVSQTTLQQIAQQAGATRGAIYWHFKDKADLFNAMMERVILPLEAGPKAASAIGTDDPLDEIEEGMVHALTLMTTDPQVRRVFDVATHKVEYTHDMASVQQRHLAARNACVVDFEKALRLAARRGHIKLPVPGYVAAQGLHALISGLIQNWLLDPEAFELVATGRRTFRVYLAGLGFVRPAPGAPVENEHETLSA
;
A
#
# COMPACT_ATOMS: atom_id res chain seq x y z
N MET A 1 -36.35 1.46 24.43
CA MET A 1 -35.29 1.07 23.48
C MET A 1 -33.96 1.36 24.13
N ALA A 2 -33.13 0.35 24.41
CA ALA A 2 -31.80 0.58 24.97
C ALA A 2 -30.93 1.36 23.96
N ARG A 3 -30.31 2.42 24.46
CA ARG A 3 -29.38 3.25 23.66
C ARG A 3 -28.16 2.36 23.37
N ARG A 4 -27.93 2.01 22.09
CA ARG A 4 -26.74 1.26 21.67
C ARG A 4 -25.51 2.02 22.17
N THR A 5 -24.60 1.29 22.82
CA THR A 5 -23.33 1.86 23.28
C THR A 5 -22.45 2.20 22.07
N LYS A 6 -21.50 3.09 22.25
CA LYS A 6 -20.50 3.42 21.21
C LYS A 6 -19.75 2.15 20.73
N GLU A 7 -19.52 1.21 21.64
CA GLU A 7 -18.85 -0.07 21.33
C GLU A 7 -19.71 -0.98 20.46
N GLU A 8 -21.01 -1.08 20.72
CA GLU A 8 -21.94 -1.85 19.88
C GLU A 8 -22.05 -1.28 18.46
N ALA A 9 -22.05 0.06 18.35
CA ALA A 9 -22.04 0.73 17.06
C ALA A 9 -20.75 0.43 16.29
N LEU A 10 -19.58 0.50 16.94
CA LEU A 10 -18.29 0.18 16.33
C LEU A 10 -18.22 -1.30 15.92
N ALA A 11 -18.67 -2.21 16.77
CA ALA A 11 -18.73 -3.64 16.46
C ALA A 11 -19.63 -3.92 15.23
N THR A 12 -20.77 -3.23 15.13
CA THR A 12 -21.67 -3.35 13.98
C THR A 12 -20.99 -2.81 12.70
N ARG A 13 -20.32 -1.66 12.79
CA ARG A 13 -19.57 -1.09 11.67
C ARG A 13 -18.50 -2.05 11.16
N ASN A 14 -17.74 -2.66 12.06
CA ASN A 14 -16.69 -3.63 11.69
C ASN A 14 -17.27 -4.87 11.01
N ARG A 15 -18.36 -5.46 11.53
CA ARG A 15 -19.04 -6.59 10.87
C ARG A 15 -19.52 -6.25 9.46
N LEU A 16 -20.01 -5.03 9.24
CA LEU A 16 -20.40 -4.56 7.92
C LEU A 16 -19.21 -4.47 6.97
N LEU A 17 -18.07 -3.97 7.44
CA LEU A 17 -16.83 -3.93 6.64
C LEU A 17 -16.31 -5.34 6.33
N ASP A 18 -16.30 -6.26 7.30
CA ASP A 18 -15.88 -7.66 7.10
C ASP A 18 -16.77 -8.36 6.07
N ALA A 19 -18.10 -8.17 6.17
CA ALA A 19 -19.05 -8.72 5.20
C ALA A 19 -18.85 -8.13 3.79
N ALA A 20 -18.54 -6.84 3.70
CA ALA A 20 -18.27 -6.17 2.43
C ALA A 20 -17.01 -6.73 1.75
N GLU A 21 -15.91 -6.91 2.50
CA GLU A 21 -14.67 -7.48 1.99
C GLU A 21 -14.90 -8.86 1.35
N LEU A 22 -15.65 -9.72 2.03
CA LEU A 22 -15.95 -11.08 1.55
C LEU A 22 -16.84 -11.06 0.29
N LEU A 23 -17.88 -10.24 0.28
CA LEU A 23 -18.80 -10.16 -0.85
C LEU A 23 -18.15 -9.50 -2.07
N PHE A 24 -17.38 -8.42 -1.86
CA PHE A 24 -16.65 -7.77 -2.95
C PHE A 24 -15.61 -8.70 -3.58
N GLN A 25 -14.91 -9.49 -2.76
CA GLN A 25 -13.98 -10.48 -3.28
C GLN A 25 -14.69 -11.56 -4.11
N ALA A 26 -15.82 -12.06 -3.62
CA ALA A 26 -16.52 -13.19 -4.24
C ALA A 26 -17.20 -12.82 -5.56
N GLN A 27 -17.88 -11.67 -5.63
CA GLN A 27 -18.76 -11.33 -6.76
C GLN A 27 -18.49 -9.95 -7.39
N GLY A 28 -17.46 -9.21 -6.88
CA GLY A 28 -17.13 -7.86 -7.37
C GLY A 28 -17.96 -6.76 -6.72
N VAL A 29 -17.45 -5.52 -6.81
CA VAL A 29 -18.06 -4.36 -6.17
C VAL A 29 -19.37 -3.96 -6.85
N SER A 30 -19.42 -3.99 -8.18
CA SER A 30 -20.60 -3.61 -8.96
C SER A 30 -21.80 -4.51 -8.68
N GLN A 31 -21.60 -5.83 -8.54
CA GLN A 31 -22.65 -6.81 -8.30
C GLN A 31 -23.10 -6.90 -6.84
N THR A 32 -22.40 -6.24 -5.93
CA THR A 32 -22.72 -6.29 -4.50
C THR A 32 -23.59 -5.09 -4.10
N THR A 33 -24.66 -5.35 -3.37
CA THR A 33 -25.56 -4.32 -2.83
C THR A 33 -25.35 -4.12 -1.33
N LEU A 34 -25.64 -2.90 -0.83
CA LEU A 34 -25.59 -2.63 0.62
C LEU A 34 -26.55 -3.54 1.41
N GLN A 35 -27.66 -3.95 0.81
CA GLN A 35 -28.60 -4.87 1.45
C GLN A 35 -27.99 -6.26 1.64
N GLN A 36 -27.29 -6.80 0.65
CA GLN A 36 -26.59 -8.10 0.78
C GLN A 36 -25.50 -8.00 1.86
N ILE A 37 -24.76 -6.89 1.92
CA ILE A 37 -23.75 -6.66 2.96
C ILE A 37 -24.38 -6.63 4.35
N ALA A 38 -25.51 -5.91 4.53
CA ALA A 38 -26.23 -5.86 5.80
C ALA A 38 -26.70 -7.25 6.22
N GLN A 39 -27.28 -8.02 5.29
CA GLN A 39 -27.75 -9.39 5.54
C GLN A 39 -26.58 -10.29 5.94
N GLN A 40 -25.48 -10.28 5.23
CA GLN A 40 -24.28 -11.06 5.53
C GLN A 40 -23.68 -10.72 6.91
N ALA A 41 -23.74 -9.44 7.31
CA ALA A 41 -23.27 -8.96 8.60
C ALA A 41 -24.23 -9.24 9.77
N GLY A 42 -25.41 -9.83 9.54
CA GLY A 42 -26.46 -9.97 10.53
C GLY A 42 -27.00 -8.62 11.03
N ALA A 43 -27.01 -7.60 10.17
CA ALA A 43 -27.45 -6.25 10.46
C ALA A 43 -28.72 -5.90 9.69
N THR A 44 -29.48 -4.89 10.18
CA THR A 44 -30.64 -4.40 9.46
C THR A 44 -30.24 -3.45 8.32
N ARG A 45 -31.13 -3.30 7.32
CA ARG A 45 -30.94 -2.30 6.25
C ARG A 45 -30.76 -0.89 6.83
N GLY A 46 -31.52 -0.51 7.85
CA GLY A 46 -31.36 0.78 8.52
C GLY A 46 -29.99 0.97 9.18
N ALA A 47 -29.41 -0.11 9.73
CA ALA A 47 -28.12 -0.06 10.38
C ALA A 47 -26.98 0.25 9.39
N ILE A 48 -26.99 -0.32 8.19
CA ILE A 48 -25.92 -0.02 7.21
C ILE A 48 -26.00 1.43 6.73
N TYR A 49 -27.18 1.98 6.46
CA TYR A 49 -27.35 3.38 6.06
C TYR A 49 -27.07 4.38 7.20
N TRP A 50 -27.08 3.92 8.45
CA TRP A 50 -26.65 4.72 9.59
C TRP A 50 -25.11 4.85 9.64
N HIS A 51 -24.39 3.82 9.18
CA HIS A 51 -22.91 3.78 9.20
C HIS A 51 -22.28 4.31 7.91
N PHE A 52 -22.92 4.11 6.76
CA PHE A 52 -22.35 4.40 5.44
C PHE A 52 -23.42 5.05 4.56
N LYS A 53 -23.06 6.17 3.97
CA LYS A 53 -23.93 6.94 3.07
C LYS A 53 -24.29 6.14 1.83
N ASP A 54 -23.30 5.49 1.23
CA ASP A 54 -23.40 4.74 -0.01
C ASP A 54 -22.32 3.65 -0.07
N LYS A 55 -22.29 2.92 -1.18
CA LYS A 55 -21.30 1.84 -1.41
C LYS A 55 -19.88 2.37 -1.53
N ALA A 56 -19.69 3.56 -2.07
CA ALA A 56 -18.37 4.18 -2.20
C ALA A 56 -17.81 4.61 -0.84
N ASP A 57 -18.65 5.15 0.05
CA ASP A 57 -18.29 5.49 1.43
C ASP A 57 -17.86 4.24 2.22
N LEU A 58 -18.61 3.15 2.10
CA LEU A 58 -18.27 1.87 2.70
C LEU A 58 -16.94 1.32 2.15
N PHE A 59 -16.74 1.37 0.82
CA PHE A 59 -15.50 0.94 0.17
C PHE A 59 -14.31 1.77 0.67
N ASN A 60 -14.43 3.08 0.73
CA ASN A 60 -13.38 3.95 1.25
C ASN A 60 -13.03 3.63 2.70
N ALA A 61 -14.03 3.35 3.54
CA ALA A 61 -13.82 2.95 4.93
C ALA A 61 -13.13 1.56 5.06
N MET A 62 -13.43 0.65 4.14
CA MET A 62 -12.73 -0.63 4.03
C MET A 62 -11.24 -0.43 3.69
N MET A 63 -10.94 0.42 2.72
CA MET A 63 -9.56 0.76 2.35
C MET A 63 -8.80 1.41 3.51
N GLU A 64 -9.42 2.36 4.24
CA GLU A 64 -8.79 3.03 5.39
C GLU A 64 -8.32 2.06 6.47
N ARG A 65 -9.10 1.02 6.73
CA ARG A 65 -8.80 0.01 7.75
C ARG A 65 -7.48 -0.73 7.48
N VAL A 66 -7.09 -0.82 6.21
CA VAL A 66 -5.88 -1.53 5.75
C VAL A 66 -4.73 -0.57 5.45
N ILE A 67 -5.02 0.61 4.88
CA ILE A 67 -3.99 1.59 4.49
C ILE A 67 -3.34 2.24 5.72
N LEU A 68 -4.11 2.58 6.76
CA LEU A 68 -3.55 3.23 7.96
C LEU A 68 -2.44 2.41 8.64
N PRO A 69 -2.57 1.09 8.84
CA PRO A 69 -1.47 0.26 9.34
C PRO A 69 -0.27 0.20 8.39
N LEU A 70 -0.49 0.20 7.07
CA LEU A 70 0.58 0.22 6.07
C LEU A 70 1.40 1.50 6.12
N GLU A 71 0.74 2.65 6.29
CA GLU A 71 1.40 3.96 6.41
C GLU A 71 2.08 4.16 7.77
N ALA A 72 1.60 3.51 8.82
CA ALA A 72 2.18 3.63 10.17
C ALA A 72 3.51 2.86 10.30
N GLY A 73 3.71 1.77 9.55
CA GLY A 73 4.90 0.93 9.62
C GLY A 73 6.20 1.67 9.30
N PRO A 74 6.31 2.39 8.17
CA PRO A 74 7.51 3.15 7.82
C PRO A 74 7.85 4.26 8.81
N LYS A 75 6.83 4.98 9.33
CA LYS A 75 7.02 6.03 10.34
C LYS A 75 7.51 5.48 11.67
N ALA A 76 7.12 4.26 12.04
CA ALA A 76 7.63 3.60 13.24
C ALA A 76 9.06 3.06 13.02
N ALA A 77 9.41 2.62 11.80
CA ALA A 77 10.75 2.19 11.44
C ALA A 77 11.74 3.36 11.33
N SER A 78 11.32 4.53 10.81
CA SER A 78 12.11 5.77 10.79
C SER A 78 12.54 6.24 12.20
N ALA A 79 11.85 5.80 13.26
CA ALA A 79 12.28 6.01 14.63
C ALA A 79 13.56 5.22 14.99
N ILE A 80 14.02 4.29 14.13
CA ILE A 80 15.25 3.50 14.29
C ILE A 80 16.44 4.15 13.54
N GLY A 81 16.24 5.27 12.82
CA GLY A 81 17.31 6.20 12.42
C GLY A 81 18.14 5.77 11.21
N THR A 82 17.51 5.48 10.07
CA THR A 82 18.26 5.56 8.81
C THR A 82 18.15 6.98 8.25
N ASP A 83 19.28 7.66 8.11
CA ASP A 83 19.33 8.97 7.44
C ASP A 83 19.24 8.86 5.90
N ASP A 84 19.23 7.65 5.33
CA ASP A 84 19.16 7.44 3.88
C ASP A 84 17.71 7.37 3.39
N PRO A 85 17.27 8.34 2.56
CA PRO A 85 15.91 8.38 2.04
C PRO A 85 15.57 7.19 1.12
N LEU A 86 16.55 6.48 0.57
CA LEU A 86 16.30 5.27 -0.23
C LEU A 86 16.05 4.05 0.66
N ASP A 87 16.67 3.99 1.85
CA ASP A 87 16.37 2.95 2.84
C ASP A 87 14.94 3.07 3.34
N GLU A 88 14.46 4.30 3.60
CA GLU A 88 13.07 4.53 3.99
C GLU A 88 12.07 4.00 2.93
N ILE A 89 12.36 4.22 1.63
CA ILE A 89 11.52 3.67 0.56
C ILE A 89 11.61 2.14 0.52
N GLU A 90 12.82 1.56 0.61
CA GLU A 90 13.00 0.10 0.57
C GLU A 90 12.28 -0.56 1.73
N GLU A 91 12.43 -0.06 2.95
CA GLU A 91 11.77 -0.58 4.15
C GLU A 91 10.25 -0.45 4.08
N GLY A 92 9.73 0.71 3.65
CA GLY A 92 8.30 0.91 3.46
C GLY A 92 7.71 -0.03 2.41
N MET A 93 8.39 -0.20 1.28
CA MET A 93 8.01 -1.17 0.25
C MET A 93 8.01 -2.60 0.81
N VAL A 94 9.11 -3.02 1.44
CA VAL A 94 9.24 -4.37 2.00
C VAL A 94 8.18 -4.64 3.04
N HIS A 95 7.89 -3.68 3.92
CA HIS A 95 6.82 -3.78 4.90
C HIS A 95 5.46 -4.01 4.22
N ALA A 96 5.12 -3.18 3.22
CA ALA A 96 3.86 -3.32 2.47
C ALA A 96 3.75 -4.68 1.76
N LEU A 97 4.81 -5.12 1.08
CA LEU A 97 4.85 -6.42 0.41
C LEU A 97 4.76 -7.59 1.41
N THR A 98 5.38 -7.46 2.57
CA THR A 98 5.30 -8.48 3.64
C THR A 98 3.88 -8.59 4.18
N LEU A 99 3.21 -7.47 4.49
CA LEU A 99 1.81 -7.49 4.91
C LEU A 99 0.90 -8.11 3.85
N MET A 100 1.16 -7.83 2.56
CA MET A 100 0.42 -8.44 1.45
C MET A 100 0.51 -9.97 1.47
N THR A 101 1.67 -10.53 1.84
CA THR A 101 1.88 -11.98 1.86
C THR A 101 1.43 -12.64 3.18
N THR A 102 1.44 -11.91 4.30
CA THR A 102 1.22 -12.48 5.63
C THR A 102 -0.15 -12.17 6.24
N ASP A 103 -0.80 -11.08 5.80
CA ASP A 103 -2.11 -10.68 6.30
C ASP A 103 -3.22 -10.95 5.26
N PRO A 104 -4.09 -11.94 5.50
CA PRO A 104 -5.18 -12.27 4.56
C PRO A 104 -6.17 -11.14 4.33
N GLN A 105 -6.36 -10.22 5.29
CA GLN A 105 -7.23 -9.06 5.15
C GLN A 105 -6.62 -8.03 4.22
N VAL A 106 -5.34 -7.70 4.42
CA VAL A 106 -4.60 -6.80 3.53
C VAL A 106 -4.66 -7.31 2.09
N ARG A 107 -4.32 -8.58 1.88
CA ARG A 107 -4.37 -9.21 0.55
C ARG A 107 -5.75 -9.11 -0.07
N ARG A 108 -6.81 -9.46 0.66
CA ARG A 108 -8.19 -9.43 0.18
C ARG A 108 -8.61 -8.02 -0.24
N VAL A 109 -8.35 -7.02 0.61
CA VAL A 109 -8.73 -5.63 0.33
C VAL A 109 -7.99 -5.08 -0.89
N PHE A 110 -6.70 -5.40 -1.04
CA PHE A 110 -5.94 -5.01 -2.24
C PHE A 110 -6.40 -5.74 -3.50
N ASP A 111 -6.73 -7.03 -3.42
CA ASP A 111 -7.32 -7.76 -4.55
C ASP A 111 -8.64 -7.12 -5.01
N VAL A 112 -9.52 -6.78 -4.06
CA VAL A 112 -10.77 -6.08 -4.35
C VAL A 112 -10.50 -4.72 -5.01
N ALA A 113 -9.58 -3.93 -4.46
CA ALA A 113 -9.26 -2.60 -4.99
C ALA A 113 -8.59 -2.63 -6.37
N THR A 114 -7.89 -3.72 -6.69
CA THR A 114 -7.11 -3.87 -7.94
C THR A 114 -7.93 -4.54 -9.03
N HIS A 115 -8.67 -5.62 -8.70
CA HIS A 115 -9.26 -6.49 -9.72
C HIS A 115 -10.79 -6.57 -9.68
N LYS A 116 -11.46 -6.04 -8.63
CA LYS A 116 -12.89 -6.24 -8.41
C LYS A 116 -13.69 -4.94 -8.38
N VAL A 117 -13.06 -3.78 -8.57
CA VAL A 117 -13.73 -2.48 -8.60
C VAL A 117 -13.76 -1.92 -10.02
N GLU A 118 -14.92 -1.44 -10.43
CA GLU A 118 -15.12 -0.66 -11.65
C GLU A 118 -15.34 0.80 -11.27
N TYR A 119 -14.62 1.72 -11.89
CA TYR A 119 -14.76 3.16 -11.64
C TYR A 119 -15.94 3.74 -12.43
N THR A 120 -17.15 3.35 -12.02
CA THR A 120 -18.41 3.93 -12.49
C THR A 120 -18.66 5.31 -11.85
N HIS A 121 -19.69 6.01 -12.32
CA HIS A 121 -20.08 7.31 -11.73
C HIS A 121 -20.28 7.22 -10.20
N ASP A 122 -20.91 6.16 -9.73
CA ASP A 122 -21.18 5.93 -8.29
C ASP A 122 -19.90 5.66 -7.48
N MET A 123 -18.80 5.31 -8.14
CA MET A 123 -17.49 5.04 -7.53
C MET A 123 -16.48 6.17 -7.77
N ALA A 124 -16.90 7.33 -8.22
CA ALA A 124 -16.02 8.46 -8.51
C ALA A 124 -15.20 8.93 -7.31
N SER A 125 -15.75 8.90 -6.08
CA SER A 125 -15.03 9.25 -4.86
C SER A 125 -13.93 8.23 -4.53
N VAL A 126 -14.13 6.96 -4.85
CA VAL A 126 -13.12 5.89 -4.71
C VAL A 126 -11.97 6.13 -5.68
N GLN A 127 -12.29 6.43 -6.96
CA GLN A 127 -11.28 6.76 -7.96
C GLN A 127 -10.45 7.99 -7.56
N GLN A 128 -11.11 9.07 -7.10
CA GLN A 128 -10.43 10.28 -6.64
C GLN A 128 -9.47 9.99 -5.48
N ARG A 129 -9.90 9.19 -4.50
CA ARG A 129 -9.07 8.79 -3.38
C ARG A 129 -7.87 7.95 -3.84
N HIS A 130 -8.08 6.97 -4.72
CA HIS A 130 -7.00 6.17 -5.29
C HIS A 130 -5.96 7.06 -6.00
N LEU A 131 -6.42 8.01 -6.83
CA LEU A 131 -5.54 8.96 -7.52
C LEU A 131 -4.80 9.86 -6.53
N ALA A 132 -5.45 10.34 -5.48
CA ALA A 132 -4.81 11.15 -4.45
C ALA A 132 -3.70 10.39 -3.71
N ALA A 133 -3.96 9.14 -3.29
CA ALA A 133 -2.98 8.28 -2.63
C ALA A 133 -1.79 7.97 -3.56
N ARG A 134 -2.05 7.59 -4.82
CA ARG A 134 -1.03 7.37 -5.84
C ARG A 134 -0.16 8.61 -6.05
N ASN A 135 -0.78 9.78 -6.20
CA ASN A 135 -0.04 11.03 -6.44
C ASN A 135 0.81 11.42 -5.23
N ALA A 136 0.32 11.25 -4.01
CA ALA A 136 1.09 11.48 -2.80
C ALA A 136 2.34 10.57 -2.73
N CYS A 137 2.18 9.28 -2.99
CA CYS A 137 3.27 8.32 -3.04
C CYS A 137 4.35 8.71 -4.08
N VAL A 138 3.93 9.10 -5.30
CA VAL A 138 4.86 9.53 -6.36
C VAL A 138 5.62 10.81 -5.94
N VAL A 139 4.95 11.76 -5.30
CA VAL A 139 5.60 12.99 -4.78
C VAL A 139 6.65 12.65 -3.72
N ASP A 140 6.36 11.73 -2.83
CA ASP A 140 7.30 11.33 -1.77
C ASP A 140 8.48 10.55 -2.34
N PHE A 141 8.27 9.66 -3.30
CA PHE A 141 9.36 9.00 -4.04
C PHE A 141 10.24 10.03 -4.78
N GLU A 142 9.64 11.03 -5.45
CA GLU A 142 10.41 12.07 -6.13
C GLU A 142 11.28 12.86 -5.15
N LYS A 143 10.75 13.26 -4.00
CA LYS A 143 11.51 13.97 -2.94
C LYS A 143 12.69 13.13 -2.45
N ALA A 144 12.46 11.86 -2.14
CA ALA A 144 13.49 10.95 -1.65
C ALA A 144 14.58 10.69 -2.70
N LEU A 145 14.21 10.39 -3.95
CA LEU A 145 15.16 10.19 -5.05
C LEU A 145 16.00 11.45 -5.31
N ARG A 146 15.39 12.63 -5.31
CA ARG A 146 16.12 13.90 -5.48
C ARG A 146 17.06 14.19 -4.31
N LEU A 147 16.64 13.87 -3.08
CA LEU A 147 17.46 14.05 -1.89
C LEU A 147 18.68 13.11 -1.93
N ALA A 148 18.46 11.83 -2.22
CA ALA A 148 19.53 10.83 -2.37
C ALA A 148 20.51 11.22 -3.50
N ALA A 149 20.00 11.66 -4.65
CA ALA A 149 20.82 12.09 -5.76
C ALA A 149 21.71 13.30 -5.39
N ARG A 150 21.18 14.29 -4.65
CA ARG A 150 21.97 15.42 -4.15
C ARG A 150 23.06 14.97 -3.19
N ARG A 151 22.73 14.10 -2.23
CA ARG A 151 23.70 13.61 -1.22
C ARG A 151 24.81 12.77 -1.86
N GLY A 152 24.47 11.93 -2.84
CA GLY A 152 25.43 11.10 -3.56
C GLY A 152 26.11 11.78 -4.75
N HIS A 153 25.86 13.09 -5.00
CA HIS A 153 26.35 13.80 -6.19
C HIS A 153 26.01 13.08 -7.51
N ILE A 154 24.86 12.41 -7.56
CA ILE A 154 24.39 11.62 -8.71
C ILE A 154 23.53 12.52 -9.61
N LYS A 155 23.81 12.49 -10.92
CA LYS A 155 22.95 13.07 -11.93
C LYS A 155 21.96 12.01 -12.39
N LEU A 156 20.68 12.16 -12.07
CA LEU A 156 19.65 11.25 -12.55
C LEU A 156 19.60 11.23 -14.09
N PRO A 157 19.48 10.04 -14.73
CA PRO A 157 19.41 9.92 -16.19
C PRO A 157 18.09 10.42 -16.76
N VAL A 158 17.06 10.59 -15.91
CA VAL A 158 15.73 11.10 -16.27
C VAL A 158 15.27 12.13 -15.25
N PRO A 159 14.27 12.99 -15.56
CA PRO A 159 13.68 13.88 -14.56
C PRO A 159 13.17 13.11 -13.34
N GLY A 160 13.32 13.69 -12.12
CA GLY A 160 12.97 13.04 -10.85
C GLY A 160 11.52 12.51 -10.80
N TYR A 161 10.56 13.27 -11.37
CA TYR A 161 9.16 12.82 -11.43
C TYR A 161 8.98 11.58 -12.34
N VAL A 162 9.79 11.45 -13.43
CA VAL A 162 9.76 10.27 -14.30
C VAL A 162 10.31 9.05 -13.56
N ALA A 163 11.42 9.22 -12.84
CA ALA A 163 11.98 8.17 -11.99
C ALA A 163 10.99 7.74 -10.91
N ALA A 164 10.30 8.68 -10.24
CA ALA A 164 9.29 8.36 -9.24
C ALA A 164 8.08 7.62 -9.83
N GLN A 165 7.59 8.02 -11.00
CA GLN A 165 6.52 7.31 -11.71
C GLN A 165 6.93 5.88 -12.08
N GLY A 166 8.16 5.70 -12.58
CA GLY A 166 8.68 4.37 -12.90
C GLY A 166 8.78 3.47 -11.67
N LEU A 167 9.27 4.00 -10.54
CA LEU A 167 9.33 3.27 -9.28
C LEU A 167 7.94 2.85 -8.78
N HIS A 168 6.98 3.78 -8.79
CA HIS A 168 5.61 3.48 -8.42
C HIS A 168 5.00 2.40 -9.33
N ALA A 169 5.19 2.52 -10.65
CA ALA A 169 4.68 1.55 -11.62
C ALA A 169 5.29 0.14 -11.41
N LEU A 170 6.59 0.06 -11.09
CA LEU A 170 7.26 -1.19 -10.78
C LEU A 170 6.66 -1.87 -9.56
N ILE A 171 6.50 -1.16 -8.45
CA ILE A 171 5.94 -1.72 -7.20
C ILE A 171 4.48 -2.12 -7.41
N SER A 172 3.67 -1.25 -8.01
CA SER A 172 2.26 -1.52 -8.28
C SER A 172 2.08 -2.70 -9.22
N GLY A 173 2.91 -2.81 -10.27
CA GLY A 173 2.87 -3.92 -11.21
C GLY A 173 3.22 -5.25 -10.57
N LEU A 174 4.20 -5.29 -9.66
CA LEU A 174 4.53 -6.50 -8.89
C LEU A 174 3.35 -6.95 -8.03
N ILE A 175 2.72 -6.01 -7.29
CA ILE A 175 1.56 -6.31 -6.46
C ILE A 175 0.40 -6.84 -7.32
N GLN A 176 0.07 -6.17 -8.42
CA GLN A 176 -1.01 -6.56 -9.31
C GLN A 176 -0.81 -7.97 -9.88
N ASN A 177 0.39 -8.26 -10.41
CA ASN A 177 0.67 -9.57 -10.98
C ASN A 177 0.67 -10.67 -9.92
N TRP A 178 1.22 -10.40 -8.72
CA TRP A 178 1.22 -11.37 -7.65
C TRP A 178 -0.19 -11.67 -7.11
N LEU A 179 -1.07 -10.68 -7.04
CA LEU A 179 -2.47 -10.89 -6.63
C LEU A 179 -3.25 -11.77 -7.62
N LEU A 180 -2.88 -11.76 -8.91
CA LEU A 180 -3.47 -12.66 -9.92
C LEU A 180 -3.02 -14.11 -9.75
N ASP A 181 -1.75 -14.31 -9.41
CA ASP A 181 -1.16 -15.63 -9.21
C ASP A 181 -0.07 -15.57 -8.11
N PRO A 182 -0.46 -15.79 -6.84
CA PRO A 182 0.47 -15.74 -5.71
C PRO A 182 1.58 -16.80 -5.72
N GLU A 183 1.42 -17.88 -6.52
CA GLU A 183 2.41 -18.94 -6.65
C GLU A 183 3.46 -18.64 -7.74
N ALA A 184 3.24 -17.62 -8.57
CA ALA A 184 4.13 -17.31 -9.70
C ALA A 184 5.52 -16.85 -9.26
N PHE A 185 5.65 -16.16 -8.13
CA PHE A 185 6.93 -15.68 -7.61
C PHE A 185 6.86 -15.22 -6.15
N GLU A 186 8.01 -15.22 -5.48
CA GLU A 186 8.17 -14.69 -4.12
C GLU A 186 8.12 -13.15 -4.13
N LEU A 187 6.99 -12.55 -3.72
CA LEU A 187 6.71 -11.12 -3.86
C LEU A 187 7.76 -10.24 -3.18
N VAL A 188 8.10 -10.52 -1.92
CA VAL A 188 9.04 -9.70 -1.12
C VAL A 188 10.45 -9.78 -1.70
N ALA A 189 10.94 -10.98 -2.00
CA ALA A 189 12.28 -11.18 -2.55
C ALA A 189 12.41 -10.56 -3.95
N THR A 190 11.41 -10.73 -4.81
CA THR A 190 11.37 -10.14 -6.15
C THR A 190 11.28 -8.62 -6.06
N GLY A 191 10.41 -8.08 -5.19
CA GLY A 191 10.28 -6.64 -4.97
C GLY A 191 11.60 -5.98 -4.57
N ARG A 192 12.30 -6.58 -3.60
CA ARG A 192 13.60 -6.08 -3.14
C ARG A 192 14.67 -6.10 -4.25
N ARG A 193 14.73 -7.18 -5.03
CA ARG A 193 15.69 -7.30 -6.13
C ARG A 193 15.42 -6.31 -7.26
N THR A 194 14.17 -6.20 -7.70
CA THR A 194 13.79 -5.29 -8.78
C THR A 194 13.91 -3.82 -8.37
N PHE A 195 13.62 -3.48 -7.11
CA PHE A 195 13.86 -2.14 -6.56
C PHE A 195 15.34 -1.74 -6.69
N ARG A 196 16.26 -2.63 -6.26
CA ARG A 196 17.71 -2.38 -6.34
C ARG A 196 18.21 -2.26 -7.77
N VAL A 197 17.73 -3.12 -8.67
CA VAL A 197 18.06 -3.03 -10.11
C VAL A 197 17.57 -1.70 -10.67
N TYR A 198 16.36 -1.27 -10.29
CA TYR A 198 15.81 0.02 -10.70
C TYR A 198 16.68 1.20 -10.22
N LEU A 199 17.06 1.19 -8.94
CA LEU A 199 17.95 2.22 -8.37
C LEU A 199 19.33 2.23 -9.04
N ALA A 200 19.91 1.06 -9.30
CA ALA A 200 21.18 0.96 -10.04
C ALA A 200 21.09 1.57 -11.44
N GLY A 201 19.96 1.36 -12.14
CA GLY A 201 19.68 2.00 -13.43
C GLY A 201 19.54 3.53 -13.35
N LEU A 202 19.20 4.08 -12.18
CA LEU A 202 19.19 5.52 -11.91
C LEU A 202 20.57 6.07 -11.48
N GLY A 203 21.58 5.19 -11.31
CA GLY A 203 22.94 5.57 -10.91
C GLY A 203 23.21 5.42 -9.40
N PHE A 204 22.26 4.88 -8.61
CA PHE A 204 22.49 4.62 -7.19
C PHE A 204 23.14 3.24 -7.01
N VAL A 205 24.44 3.25 -6.67
CA VAL A 205 25.16 2.00 -6.32
C VAL A 205 24.95 1.71 -4.85
N ARG A 206 24.33 0.57 -4.55
CA ARG A 206 24.10 0.12 -3.16
C ARG A 206 24.86 -1.17 -2.91
N PRO A 207 25.59 -1.31 -1.78
CA PRO A 207 26.25 -2.57 -1.45
C PRO A 207 25.23 -3.70 -1.34
N ALA A 208 25.64 -4.91 -1.70
CA ALA A 208 24.82 -6.10 -1.51
C ALA A 208 24.56 -6.32 0.01
N PRO A 209 23.38 -6.84 0.41
CA PRO A 209 23.11 -7.14 1.81
C PRO A 209 24.15 -8.13 2.33
N GLY A 210 24.87 -7.77 3.40
CA GLY A 210 25.89 -8.62 4.01
C GLY A 210 27.30 -8.47 3.44
N ALA A 211 27.56 -7.53 2.54
CA ALA A 211 28.94 -7.16 2.22
C ALA A 211 29.61 -6.53 3.44
N PRO A 212 30.82 -6.97 3.85
CA PRO A 212 31.55 -6.34 4.94
C PRO A 212 31.78 -4.86 4.58
N VAL A 213 31.55 -3.97 5.54
CA VAL A 213 31.96 -2.57 5.43
C VAL A 213 33.48 -2.58 5.44
N GLU A 214 34.13 -2.40 4.29
CA GLU A 214 35.56 -2.15 4.24
C GLU A 214 35.79 -0.81 4.98
N ASN A 215 36.30 -0.89 6.19
CA ASN A 215 36.79 0.26 6.95
C ASN A 215 38.01 0.81 6.23
N GLU A 216 37.84 1.90 5.45
CA GLU A 216 38.94 2.72 4.92
C GLU A 216 39.68 3.50 6.03
N HIS A 217 40.13 2.81 7.07
CA HIS A 217 40.95 3.40 8.13
C HIS A 217 42.19 2.57 8.44
N GLU A 218 42.88 2.03 7.41
CA GLU A 218 44.18 1.41 7.65
C GLU A 218 45.16 1.69 6.51
N THR A 219 45.45 2.97 6.20
CA THR A 219 46.69 3.33 5.50
C THR A 219 47.07 4.77 5.80
N LEU A 220 47.48 5.06 7.04
CA LEU A 220 48.34 6.21 7.34
C LEU A 220 49.16 5.87 8.58
N SER A 221 50.15 4.97 8.42
CA SER A 221 51.31 4.87 9.32
C SER A 221 52.35 3.91 8.69
N ALA A 222 53.22 4.49 7.87
CA ALA A 222 54.57 4.03 7.66
C ALA A 222 55.39 5.15 7.02
#